data_8a68b28e3d4d1503f40fff30d34c7735
#
_entry.id   8a68b28e3d4d1503f40fff30d34c7735
#
_cell.length_a   1.000
_cell.length_b   1.000
_cell.length_c   1.000
_cell.angle_alpha   90.00
_cell.angle_beta   90.00
_cell.angle_gamma   90.00
#
_symmetry.space_group_name_H-M   'P 1'
#
loop_
_entity.id
_entity.type
_entity.pdbx_description
1 polymer ?
#
loop_
_entity_poly.entity_id
_entity_poly.type
_entity_poly.pdbx_seq_one_letter_code
_entity_poly.pdbx_strand_id
1 'polypeptide(L)'
;MWILQRSAQAAEFRSYKRDWREVMLISIRKATDEDAGDILTCLAAAFAEYRESYSPGAFRDTVLTAETIAERLREMTLFVATGESGKVVGTIACAVVSEHEGHIRGMAVVPESQGSGIARRLLMQAEAYFRERNCTRISLDTTTPLKRAILLYEKFGFSPSGKVRDFFGMPLMEYIKAV
;
A
#
# COMPACT_ATOMS: atom_id res chain seq x y z
N MET A 1 38.47 -31.78 -0.11
CA MET A 1 37.55 -31.07 -1.02
C MET A 1 36.10 -31.03 -0.51
N TRP A 2 35.88 -31.11 0.83
CA TRP A 2 34.55 -31.17 1.48
C TRP A 2 34.23 -29.98 2.40
N ILE A 3 35.15 -29.05 2.61
CA ILE A 3 34.99 -27.92 3.54
C ILE A 3 34.52 -26.64 2.85
N LEU A 4 34.69 -26.52 1.54
CA LEU A 4 34.33 -25.30 0.79
C LEU A 4 32.83 -25.25 0.35
N GLN A 5 32.11 -26.37 0.37
CA GLN A 5 30.67 -26.40 0.02
C GLN A 5 29.76 -26.00 1.17
N ARG A 6 30.20 -26.08 2.43
CA ARG A 6 29.42 -25.64 3.60
C ARG A 6 29.36 -24.12 3.79
N SER A 7 30.36 -23.40 3.29
CA SER A 7 30.42 -21.95 3.43
C SER A 7 29.49 -21.21 2.45
N ALA A 8 29.28 -21.76 1.25
CA ALA A 8 28.35 -21.18 0.26
C ALA A 8 26.88 -21.37 0.66
N GLN A 9 26.50 -22.55 1.16
CA GLN A 9 25.14 -22.81 1.65
C GLN A 9 24.81 -22.04 2.92
N ALA A 10 25.78 -21.76 3.79
CA ALA A 10 25.60 -20.92 4.98
C ALA A 10 25.43 -19.44 4.63
N ALA A 11 26.01 -18.97 3.54
CA ALA A 11 25.84 -17.60 3.04
C ALA A 11 24.46 -17.42 2.36
N GLU A 12 23.98 -18.40 1.60
CA GLU A 12 22.62 -18.39 1.02
C GLU A 12 21.53 -18.48 2.09
N PHE A 13 21.75 -19.24 3.16
CA PHE A 13 20.80 -19.34 4.28
C PHE A 13 20.74 -18.06 5.14
N ARG A 14 21.78 -17.21 5.12
CA ARG A 14 21.78 -15.88 5.78
C ARG A 14 20.96 -14.84 4.99
N SER A 15 20.86 -14.97 3.70
CA SER A 15 20.06 -14.08 2.85
C SER A 15 18.53 -14.30 3.05
N TYR A 16 18.13 -15.45 3.59
CA TYR A 16 16.72 -15.80 3.84
C TYR A 16 16.23 -15.49 5.26
N LYS A 17 17.11 -15.09 6.16
CA LYS A 17 16.72 -14.48 7.44
C LYS A 17 16.46 -13.00 7.19
N ARG A 18 15.32 -12.69 6.59
CA ARG A 18 14.71 -11.37 6.74
C ARG A 18 14.69 -11.07 8.23
N ASP A 19 15.37 -9.99 8.65
CA ASP A 19 15.57 -9.69 10.05
C ASP A 19 14.19 -9.46 10.71
N TRP A 20 13.72 -10.43 11.47
CA TRP A 20 12.46 -10.38 12.22
C TRP A 20 12.41 -9.18 13.17
N ARG A 21 13.57 -8.61 13.50
CA ARG A 21 13.69 -7.40 14.32
C ARG A 21 13.17 -6.19 13.55
N GLU A 22 13.47 -6.04 12.25
CA GLU A 22 12.94 -4.93 11.44
C GLU A 22 11.41 -5.01 11.30
N VAL A 23 10.84 -6.20 11.19
CA VAL A 23 9.37 -6.37 11.10
C VAL A 23 8.69 -6.06 12.44
N MET A 24 9.33 -6.32 13.56
CA MET A 24 8.81 -6.05 14.91
C MET A 24 8.81 -4.55 15.28
N LEU A 25 9.57 -3.71 14.58
CA LEU A 25 9.74 -2.28 14.87
C LEU A 25 8.99 -1.36 13.89
N ILE A 26 8.12 -1.92 13.03
CA ILE A 26 7.23 -1.10 12.20
C ILE A 26 6.14 -0.49 13.08
N SER A 27 6.06 0.84 13.09
CA SER A 27 4.94 1.59 13.67
C SER A 27 3.97 2.01 12.57
N ILE A 28 2.66 1.96 12.87
CA ILE A 28 1.64 2.55 11.99
C ILE A 28 0.99 3.70 12.76
N ARG A 29 0.97 4.87 12.13
CA ARG A 29 0.37 6.09 12.70
C ARG A 29 -0.34 6.89 11.63
N LYS A 30 -1.18 7.84 12.05
CA LYS A 30 -1.73 8.85 11.16
C LYS A 30 -0.59 9.71 10.60
N ALA A 31 -0.66 10.02 9.31
CA ALA A 31 0.28 10.92 8.64
C ALA A 31 0.03 12.38 9.04
N THR A 32 1.07 13.17 9.00
CA THR A 32 1.06 14.63 9.12
C THR A 32 1.55 15.27 7.82
N ASP A 33 1.46 16.58 7.69
CA ASP A 33 1.97 17.31 6.51
C ASP A 33 3.49 17.11 6.33
N GLU A 34 4.22 16.88 7.42
CA GLU A 34 5.67 16.61 7.40
C GLU A 34 6.02 15.28 6.68
N ASP A 35 5.08 14.35 6.62
CA ASP A 35 5.26 13.05 5.94
C ASP A 35 5.11 13.16 4.41
N ALA A 36 4.66 14.29 3.88
CA ALA A 36 4.33 14.42 2.45
C ALA A 36 5.47 13.98 1.52
N GLY A 37 6.69 14.42 1.79
CA GLY A 37 7.88 14.06 1.00
C GLY A 37 8.21 12.57 1.04
N ASP A 38 8.12 11.98 2.22
CA ASP A 38 8.38 10.55 2.40
C ASP A 38 7.27 9.68 1.77
N ILE A 39 6.00 10.12 1.83
CA ILE A 39 4.88 9.46 1.16
C ILE A 39 5.08 9.48 -0.37
N LEU A 40 5.46 10.61 -0.94
CA LEU A 40 5.78 10.71 -2.38
C LEU A 40 6.91 9.76 -2.77
N THR A 41 7.97 9.71 -1.97
CA THR A 41 9.10 8.79 -2.18
C THR A 41 8.65 7.34 -2.13
N CYS A 42 7.81 6.99 -1.14
CA CYS A 42 7.24 5.64 -1.01
C CYS A 42 6.37 5.25 -2.21
N LEU A 43 5.48 6.14 -2.67
CA LEU A 43 4.64 5.91 -3.85
C LEU A 43 5.50 5.74 -5.10
N ALA A 44 6.47 6.62 -5.33
CA ALA A 44 7.36 6.56 -6.49
C ALA A 44 8.15 5.24 -6.53
N ALA A 45 8.70 4.81 -5.39
CA ALA A 45 9.46 3.56 -5.28
C ALA A 45 8.56 2.34 -5.52
N ALA A 46 7.37 2.30 -4.89
CA ALA A 46 6.44 1.18 -4.98
C ALA A 46 5.86 1.00 -6.40
N PHE A 47 5.66 2.08 -7.14
CA PHE A 47 5.08 2.05 -8.49
C PHE A 47 6.12 2.09 -9.62
N ALA A 48 7.41 2.20 -9.32
CA ALA A 48 8.47 2.27 -10.34
C ALA A 48 8.42 1.08 -11.32
N GLU A 49 8.20 -0.13 -10.83
CA GLU A 49 8.11 -1.35 -11.65
C GLU A 49 6.90 -1.37 -12.61
N TYR A 50 5.86 -0.57 -12.33
CA TYR A 50 4.63 -0.52 -13.13
C TYR A 50 4.61 0.60 -14.17
N ARG A 51 5.67 1.42 -14.25
CA ARG A 51 5.71 2.61 -15.10
C ARG A 51 5.35 2.33 -16.57
N GLU A 52 5.87 1.24 -17.12
CA GLU A 52 5.60 0.84 -18.51
C GLU A 52 4.21 0.20 -18.70
N SER A 53 3.62 -0.29 -17.62
CA SER A 53 2.29 -0.92 -17.62
C SER A 53 1.15 0.07 -17.39
N TYR A 54 1.48 1.34 -17.07
CA TYR A 54 0.52 2.40 -16.82
C TYR A 54 0.54 3.42 -17.97
N SER A 55 -0.64 3.95 -18.30
CA SER A 55 -0.69 5.14 -19.15
C SER A 55 -0.06 6.34 -18.43
N PRO A 56 0.49 7.34 -19.14
CA PRO A 56 1.12 8.49 -18.50
C PRO A 56 0.18 9.24 -17.53
N GLY A 57 -1.12 9.31 -17.85
CA GLY A 57 -2.14 9.94 -16.99
C GLY A 57 -2.37 9.15 -15.71
N ALA A 58 -2.59 7.83 -15.84
CA ALA A 58 -2.79 6.94 -14.71
C ALA A 58 -1.58 6.91 -13.76
N PHE A 59 -0.36 6.91 -14.32
CA PHE A 59 0.86 6.92 -13.52
C PHE A 59 0.99 8.21 -12.70
N ARG A 60 0.76 9.38 -13.31
CA ARG A 60 0.81 10.68 -12.60
C ARG A 60 -0.23 10.80 -11.49
N ASP A 61 -1.45 10.29 -11.69
CA ASP A 61 -2.49 10.28 -10.66
C ASP A 61 -2.16 9.34 -9.50
N THR A 62 -1.43 8.25 -9.77
CA THR A 62 -1.07 7.24 -8.77
C THR A 62 0.13 7.67 -7.93
N VAL A 63 1.20 8.19 -8.55
CA VAL A 63 2.47 8.52 -7.87
C VAL A 63 2.41 9.87 -7.15
N LEU A 64 1.50 10.74 -7.57
CA LEU A 64 1.30 12.08 -7.02
C LEU A 64 2.48 13.05 -7.26
N THR A 65 2.17 14.34 -7.05
CA THR A 65 3.12 15.46 -7.02
C THR A 65 3.03 16.16 -5.65
N ALA A 66 3.87 17.15 -5.41
CA ALA A 66 3.83 17.95 -4.18
C ALA A 66 2.46 18.63 -3.97
N GLU A 67 1.83 19.09 -5.04
CA GLU A 67 0.51 19.74 -4.99
C GLU A 67 -0.59 18.72 -4.66
N THR A 68 -0.60 17.58 -5.36
CA THR A 68 -1.66 16.58 -5.20
C THR A 68 -1.54 15.76 -3.91
N ILE A 69 -0.34 15.62 -3.31
CA ILE A 69 -0.22 15.03 -1.96
C ILE A 69 -0.76 15.98 -0.88
N ALA A 70 -0.51 17.29 -0.98
CA ALA A 70 -1.05 18.25 -0.04
C ALA A 70 -2.59 18.28 -0.07
N GLU A 71 -3.20 18.19 -1.26
CA GLU A 71 -4.64 18.04 -1.42
C GLU A 71 -5.14 16.74 -0.77
N ARG A 72 -4.47 15.63 -1.03
CA ARG A 72 -4.84 14.32 -0.47
C ARG A 72 -4.77 14.31 1.07
N LEU A 73 -3.77 14.94 1.68
CA LEU A 73 -3.64 15.08 3.13
C LEU A 73 -4.77 15.91 3.75
N ARG A 74 -5.31 16.91 3.01
CA ARG A 74 -6.45 17.70 3.47
C ARG A 74 -7.79 16.96 3.35
N GLU A 75 -7.97 16.18 2.29
CA GLU A 75 -9.25 15.55 1.96
C GLU A 75 -9.43 14.14 2.54
N MET A 76 -8.32 13.46 2.84
CA MET A 76 -8.32 12.08 3.30
C MET A 76 -7.53 11.92 4.59
N THR A 77 -7.83 10.89 5.35
CA THR A 77 -6.95 10.46 6.44
C THR A 77 -5.94 9.46 5.89
N LEU A 78 -4.65 9.82 5.96
CA LEU A 78 -3.56 8.94 5.57
C LEU A 78 -2.96 8.27 6.80
N PHE A 79 -2.57 7.01 6.65
CA PHE A 79 -1.73 6.29 7.60
C PHE A 79 -0.41 5.95 6.94
N VAL A 80 0.66 6.04 7.71
CA VAL A 80 2.01 5.66 7.31
C VAL A 80 2.54 4.53 8.19
N ALA A 81 3.26 3.61 7.58
CA ALA A 81 4.10 2.65 8.26
C ALA A 81 5.53 3.17 8.26
N THR A 82 6.12 3.33 9.44
CA THR A 82 7.50 3.82 9.60
C THR A 82 8.40 2.72 10.15
N GLY A 83 9.62 2.60 9.60
CA GLY A 83 10.68 1.73 10.12
C GLY A 83 11.44 2.36 11.29
N GLU A 84 12.47 1.68 11.79
CA GLU A 84 13.33 2.15 12.90
C GLU A 84 13.96 3.53 12.66
N SER A 85 14.32 3.84 11.42
CA SER A 85 14.88 5.14 11.03
C SER A 85 13.86 6.28 11.01
N GLY A 86 12.58 6.00 11.30
CA GLY A 86 11.46 6.95 11.17
C GLY A 86 10.98 7.18 9.73
N LYS A 87 11.66 6.63 8.72
CA LYS A 87 11.27 6.76 7.30
C LYS A 87 9.97 6.02 7.01
N VAL A 88 9.16 6.60 6.14
CA VAL A 88 7.94 5.97 5.64
C VAL A 88 8.29 4.81 4.69
N VAL A 89 7.88 3.61 5.06
CA VAL A 89 8.06 2.38 4.27
C VAL A 89 6.75 1.86 3.67
N GLY A 90 5.63 2.45 4.06
CA GLY A 90 4.31 2.15 3.49
C GLY A 90 3.29 3.24 3.80
N THR A 91 2.28 3.35 2.97
CA THR A 91 1.19 4.33 3.12
C THR A 91 -0.16 3.75 2.68
N ILE A 92 -1.25 4.32 3.19
CA ILE A 92 -2.62 4.05 2.78
C ILE A 92 -3.47 5.30 3.05
N ALA A 93 -4.34 5.67 2.12
CA ALA A 93 -5.27 6.79 2.28
C ALA A 93 -6.71 6.29 2.42
N CYS A 94 -7.46 6.90 3.33
CA CYS A 94 -8.82 6.55 3.72
C CYS A 94 -9.74 7.77 3.61
N ALA A 95 -10.83 7.65 2.87
CA ALA A 95 -11.91 8.63 2.81
C ALA A 95 -13.24 8.01 3.21
N VAL A 96 -14.06 8.71 3.99
CA VAL A 96 -15.47 8.36 4.17
C VAL A 96 -16.24 9.04 3.04
N VAL A 97 -16.77 8.25 2.13
CA VAL A 97 -17.42 8.75 0.89
C VAL A 97 -18.94 8.81 0.97
N SER A 98 -19.51 8.14 1.97
CA SER A 98 -20.92 8.26 2.35
C SER A 98 -21.11 7.89 3.82
N GLU A 99 -22.32 7.98 4.34
CA GLU A 99 -22.66 7.66 5.73
C GLU A 99 -22.21 6.25 6.16
N HIS A 100 -22.17 5.28 5.22
CA HIS A 100 -21.86 3.88 5.52
C HIS A 100 -20.72 3.31 4.68
N GLU A 101 -20.05 4.12 3.86
CA GLU A 101 -19.01 3.65 2.97
C GLU A 101 -17.66 4.38 3.17
N GLY A 102 -16.61 3.58 3.39
CA GLY A 102 -15.23 3.99 3.32
C GLY A 102 -14.61 3.64 1.97
N HIS A 103 -13.67 4.48 1.52
CA HIS A 103 -12.89 4.23 0.30
C HIS A 103 -11.39 4.29 0.58
N ILE A 104 -10.67 3.26 0.13
CA ILE A 104 -9.20 3.17 0.23
C ILE A 104 -8.59 3.62 -1.09
N ARG A 105 -7.54 4.45 -0.99
CA ARG A 105 -6.77 4.90 -2.14
C ARG A 105 -5.27 4.94 -1.83
N GLY A 106 -4.42 4.80 -2.84
CA GLY A 106 -2.99 5.07 -2.73
C GLY A 106 -2.25 4.19 -1.71
N MET A 107 -2.61 2.90 -1.61
CA MET A 107 -1.86 1.96 -0.78
C MET A 107 -0.56 1.56 -1.48
N ALA A 108 0.55 1.72 -0.76
CA ALA A 108 1.88 1.38 -1.24
C ALA A 108 2.77 0.86 -0.11
N VAL A 109 3.73 0.02 -0.46
CA VAL A 109 4.84 -0.43 0.41
C VAL A 109 6.10 -0.45 -0.44
N VAL A 110 7.19 0.15 0.03
CA VAL A 110 8.47 0.18 -0.68
C VAL A 110 8.95 -1.25 -1.00
N PRO A 111 9.61 -1.47 -2.15
CA PRO A 111 9.98 -2.82 -2.60
C PRO A 111 10.74 -3.64 -1.55
N GLU A 112 11.68 -3.02 -0.85
CA GLU A 112 12.53 -3.66 0.17
C GLU A 112 11.73 -4.19 1.37
N SER A 113 10.58 -3.57 1.66
CA SER A 113 9.70 -3.91 2.79
C SER A 113 8.49 -4.75 2.39
N GLN A 114 8.33 -5.09 1.11
CA GLN A 114 7.23 -5.95 0.64
C GLN A 114 7.38 -7.39 1.17
N GLY A 115 6.24 -8.06 1.38
CA GLY A 115 6.19 -9.41 1.93
C GLY A 115 6.49 -9.51 3.44
N SER A 116 6.67 -8.38 4.14
CA SER A 116 6.86 -8.29 5.60
C SER A 116 5.55 -8.16 6.39
N GLY A 117 4.39 -8.16 5.73
CA GLY A 117 3.09 -8.00 6.37
C GLY A 117 2.63 -6.55 6.57
N ILE A 118 3.43 -5.54 6.18
CA ILE A 118 3.10 -4.11 6.33
C ILE A 118 1.79 -3.77 5.61
N ALA A 119 1.62 -4.20 4.36
CA ALA A 119 0.39 -3.94 3.61
C ALA A 119 -0.86 -4.48 4.32
N ARG A 120 -0.78 -5.67 4.92
CA ARG A 120 -1.88 -6.25 5.71
C ARG A 120 -2.16 -5.41 6.97
N ARG A 121 -1.12 -4.93 7.66
CA ARG A 121 -1.29 -4.07 8.84
C ARG A 121 -1.90 -2.72 8.48
N LEU A 122 -1.54 -2.13 7.34
CA LEU A 122 -2.16 -0.90 6.83
C LEU A 122 -3.64 -1.11 6.50
N LEU A 123 -4.01 -2.24 5.87
CA LEU A 123 -5.42 -2.58 5.64
C LEU A 123 -6.20 -2.79 6.95
N MET A 124 -5.60 -3.40 7.96
CA MET A 124 -6.22 -3.55 9.30
C MET A 124 -6.45 -2.18 9.95
N GLN A 125 -5.49 -1.26 9.82
CA GLN A 125 -5.63 0.11 10.33
C GLN A 125 -6.74 0.88 9.61
N ALA A 126 -6.83 0.75 8.28
CA ALA A 126 -7.91 1.35 7.50
C ALA A 126 -9.28 0.78 7.88
N GLU A 127 -9.39 -0.54 8.06
CA GLU A 127 -10.63 -1.18 8.50
C GLU A 127 -11.07 -0.69 9.89
N ALA A 128 -10.15 -0.60 10.86
CA ALA A 128 -10.43 -0.05 12.18
C ALA A 128 -10.93 1.41 12.08
N TYR A 129 -10.24 2.24 11.29
CA TYR A 129 -10.63 3.63 11.05
C TYR A 129 -12.05 3.77 10.50
N PHE A 130 -12.45 2.91 9.55
CA PHE A 130 -13.79 2.96 8.97
C PHE A 130 -14.86 2.43 9.92
N ARG A 131 -14.57 1.39 10.71
CA ARG A 131 -15.51 0.88 11.74
C ARG A 131 -15.79 1.92 12.82
N GLU A 132 -14.77 2.66 13.27
CA GLU A 132 -14.93 3.77 14.21
C GLU A 132 -15.86 4.89 13.66
N ARG A 133 -16.05 4.93 12.34
CA ARG A 133 -16.92 5.92 11.64
C ARG A 133 -18.24 5.32 11.16
N ASN A 134 -18.61 4.15 11.70
CA ASN A 134 -19.82 3.43 11.40
C ASN A 134 -19.98 3.04 9.91
N CYS A 135 -18.85 2.97 9.17
CA CYS A 135 -18.88 2.39 7.83
C CYS A 135 -19.16 0.89 7.92
N THR A 136 -20.08 0.41 7.12
CA THR A 136 -20.44 -1.02 7.01
C THR A 136 -19.88 -1.66 5.75
N ARG A 137 -19.28 -0.83 4.88
CA ARG A 137 -18.66 -1.24 3.63
C ARG A 137 -17.38 -0.45 3.37
N ILE A 138 -16.39 -1.14 2.84
CA ILE A 138 -15.16 -0.52 2.33
C ILE A 138 -15.03 -0.84 0.84
N SER A 139 -14.70 0.17 0.03
CA SER A 139 -14.33 0.02 -1.38
C SER A 139 -12.87 0.41 -1.61
N LEU A 140 -12.29 -0.11 -2.67
CA LEU A 140 -11.01 0.31 -3.23
C LEU A 140 -11.02 0.12 -4.73
N ASP A 141 -10.15 0.86 -5.41
CA ASP A 141 -9.94 0.71 -6.84
C ASP A 141 -8.55 0.12 -7.12
N THR A 142 -8.47 -0.75 -8.13
CA THR A 142 -7.20 -1.36 -8.56
C THR A 142 -7.17 -1.54 -10.07
N THR A 143 -5.99 -1.76 -10.62
CA THR A 143 -5.75 -1.96 -12.06
C THR A 143 -5.14 -3.34 -12.32
N THR A 144 -5.32 -3.88 -13.51
CA THR A 144 -4.87 -5.23 -13.90
C THR A 144 -3.37 -5.51 -13.65
N PRO A 145 -2.43 -4.56 -13.84
CA PRO A 145 -1.01 -4.81 -13.55
C PRO A 145 -0.71 -5.14 -12.08
N LEU A 146 -1.55 -4.68 -11.13
CA LEU A 146 -1.30 -4.82 -9.68
C LEU A 146 -1.69 -6.21 -9.15
N LYS A 147 -1.27 -7.28 -9.79
CA LYS A 147 -1.65 -8.67 -9.46
C LYS A 147 -1.39 -9.04 -7.99
N ARG A 148 -0.25 -8.60 -7.41
CA ARG A 148 0.10 -8.88 -6.01
C ARG A 148 -0.84 -8.17 -5.04
N ALA A 149 -1.25 -6.94 -5.36
CA ALA A 149 -2.21 -6.17 -4.56
C ALA A 149 -3.61 -6.81 -4.63
N ILE A 150 -4.06 -7.21 -5.81
CA ILE A 150 -5.34 -7.93 -5.99
C ILE A 150 -5.40 -9.17 -5.11
N LEU A 151 -4.38 -10.04 -5.17
CA LEU A 151 -4.31 -11.24 -4.32
C LEU A 151 -4.31 -10.92 -2.82
N LEU A 152 -3.69 -9.81 -2.41
CA LEU A 152 -3.74 -9.37 -1.03
C LEU A 152 -5.14 -8.91 -0.63
N TYR A 153 -5.82 -8.12 -1.46
CA TYR A 153 -7.18 -7.66 -1.21
C TYR A 153 -8.16 -8.82 -1.09
N GLU A 154 -8.11 -9.77 -2.01
CA GLU A 154 -8.93 -10.99 -1.97
C GLU A 154 -8.69 -11.81 -0.69
N LYS A 155 -7.43 -12.02 -0.29
CA LYS A 155 -7.07 -12.68 0.98
C LYS A 155 -7.52 -11.90 2.21
N PHE A 156 -7.68 -10.59 2.10
CA PHE A 156 -8.17 -9.73 3.18
C PHE A 156 -9.72 -9.65 3.21
N GLY A 157 -10.40 -10.31 2.27
CA GLY A 157 -11.86 -10.44 2.21
C GLY A 157 -12.54 -9.45 1.27
N PHE A 158 -11.81 -8.75 0.42
CA PHE A 158 -12.40 -7.98 -0.67
C PHE A 158 -12.79 -8.90 -1.83
N SER A 159 -13.83 -8.52 -2.55
CA SER A 159 -14.27 -9.17 -3.79
C SER A 159 -14.57 -8.12 -4.86
N PRO A 160 -14.44 -8.45 -6.16
CA PRO A 160 -14.79 -7.51 -7.22
C PRO A 160 -16.28 -7.17 -7.15
N SER A 161 -16.62 -5.89 -7.26
CA SER A 161 -18.01 -5.42 -7.30
C SER A 161 -18.66 -5.60 -8.68
N GLY A 162 -17.88 -5.86 -9.70
CA GLY A 162 -18.28 -5.88 -11.11
C GLY A 162 -18.22 -4.51 -11.78
N LYS A 163 -17.99 -3.42 -11.04
CA LYS A 163 -17.82 -2.08 -11.62
C LYS A 163 -16.42 -1.91 -12.17
N VAL A 164 -16.35 -1.44 -13.41
CA VAL A 164 -15.12 -1.06 -14.10
C VAL A 164 -15.30 0.33 -14.68
N ARG A 165 -14.34 1.22 -14.43
CA ARG A 165 -14.32 2.59 -14.93
C ARG A 165 -13.10 2.82 -15.82
N ASP A 166 -13.15 3.84 -16.67
CA ASP A 166 -11.97 4.30 -17.38
C ASP A 166 -11.05 5.09 -16.45
N PHE A 167 -9.79 4.76 -16.44
CA PHE A 167 -8.76 5.46 -15.69
C PHE A 167 -7.62 5.84 -16.64
N PHE A 168 -7.78 6.98 -17.32
CA PHE A 168 -6.84 7.45 -18.31
C PHE A 168 -6.52 6.39 -19.39
N GLY A 169 -7.54 5.70 -19.91
CA GLY A 169 -7.42 4.63 -20.90
C GLY A 169 -7.07 3.24 -20.31
N MET A 170 -7.06 3.09 -18.99
CA MET A 170 -6.87 1.80 -18.31
C MET A 170 -8.14 1.36 -17.58
N PRO A 171 -8.43 0.04 -17.51
CA PRO A 171 -9.54 -0.42 -16.70
C PRO A 171 -9.22 -0.26 -15.19
N LEU A 172 -10.09 0.44 -14.47
CA LEU A 172 -10.07 0.59 -13.02
C LEU A 172 -11.19 -0.23 -12.41
N MET A 173 -10.83 -1.29 -11.74
CA MET A 173 -11.76 -2.27 -11.15
C MET A 173 -12.04 -1.90 -9.69
N GLU A 174 -13.32 -1.84 -9.32
CA GLU A 174 -13.73 -1.65 -7.93
C GLU A 174 -13.77 -3.01 -7.20
N TYR A 175 -13.18 -3.05 -6.02
CA TYR A 175 -13.29 -4.14 -5.06
C TYR A 175 -13.99 -3.64 -3.79
N ILE A 176 -14.82 -4.49 -3.18
CA ILE A 176 -15.63 -4.15 -2.01
C ILE A 176 -15.48 -5.20 -0.91
N LYS A 177 -15.66 -4.77 0.34
CA LYS A 177 -15.69 -5.62 1.53
C LYS A 177 -16.73 -5.09 2.51
N ALA A 178 -17.58 -5.97 3.07
CA ALA A 178 -18.41 -5.65 4.24
C ALA A 178 -17.53 -5.66 5.51
N VAL A 179 -17.80 -4.77 6.48
CA VAL A 179 -17.02 -4.61 7.71
C VAL A 179 -17.89 -4.47 8.95
#